data_fcbc863538406a908a43b3266a691057
#
_entry.id   fcbc863538406a908a43b3266a691057
#
_cell.length_a   1.000
_cell.length_b   1.000
_cell.length_c   1.000
_cell.angle_alpha   90.00
_cell.angle_beta   90.00
_cell.angle_gamma   90.00
#
_symmetry.space_group_name_H-M   'P 1'
#
loop_
_entity.id
_entity.type
_entity.pdbx_description
1 polymer ?
#
loop_
_entity_poly.entity_id
_entity_poly.type
_entity_poly.pdbx_seq_one_letter_code
_entity_poly.pdbx_strand_id
1 'polypeptide(L)'
;AAKLGLKTLLMTLNLDNIALMPCNPAVGGPAKSCLVREIDALGGVMGIVTDATYIQMKTLNSSRGPAVRALRAQSDKKEYMTFMRHLIESNQNISLKQAMATELIVENDTVKGVKDEFGLEYLAPAVILTTGTSLEGKCYVGLQYVNAGRMGERAATGLSASLLKNGLELKRLKTGTPARVDSRTIDYSKMTIQPGDDELRFFSFEPNRPVRKQYPCYLTRTTEKTHEIIKNNLDKSPLYAGLIHGIGPRYCPSIEDKVVRFAHNPSHHIFIEPEGKDTYEIYVQGFSTSLPAHVQVEMLKSLPGLENVHIIKPAYAVEYDAVPALQLSHSLMTKKIKGLFCA
;
A
#
# COMPACT_ATOMS: atom_id res chain seq x y z
N ALA A 1 -14.42 16.33 0.02
CA ALA A 1 -14.67 17.58 0.75
C ALA A 1 -14.40 18.80 -0.14
N ALA A 2 -13.17 19.06 -0.57
CA ALA A 2 -12.79 20.26 -1.32
C ALA A 2 -13.55 20.44 -2.65
N LYS A 3 -13.76 19.39 -3.44
CA LYS A 3 -14.58 19.42 -4.66
C LYS A 3 -16.05 19.82 -4.40
N LEU A 4 -16.54 19.65 -3.17
CA LEU A 4 -17.87 20.05 -2.72
C LEU A 4 -17.87 21.47 -2.12
N GLY A 5 -16.80 22.24 -2.30
CA GLY A 5 -16.69 23.62 -1.82
C GLY A 5 -16.25 23.77 -0.35
N LEU A 6 -15.94 22.69 0.35
CA LEU A 6 -15.53 22.76 1.75
C LEU A 6 -14.05 23.13 1.88
N LYS A 7 -13.74 24.08 2.75
CA LYS A 7 -12.34 24.39 3.12
C LYS A 7 -11.75 23.20 3.85
N THR A 8 -10.66 22.69 3.33
CA THR A 8 -10.05 21.43 3.76
C THR A 8 -8.58 21.62 4.05
N LEU A 9 -8.13 21.31 5.25
CA LEU A 9 -6.71 21.16 5.56
C LEU A 9 -6.31 19.70 5.33
N LEU A 10 -5.35 19.44 4.45
CA LEU A 10 -4.72 18.14 4.27
C LEU A 10 -3.37 18.17 4.99
N MET A 11 -3.31 17.46 6.11
CA MET A 11 -2.10 17.33 6.92
C MET A 11 -1.41 15.99 6.63
N THR A 12 -0.10 16.02 6.42
CA THR A 12 0.70 14.81 6.14
C THR A 12 2.08 14.91 6.78
N LEU A 13 2.68 13.76 7.10
CA LEU A 13 4.03 13.67 7.66
C LEU A 13 5.10 14.21 6.71
N ASN A 14 4.91 14.02 5.40
CA ASN A 14 5.84 14.48 4.37
C ASN A 14 5.07 14.80 3.08
N LEU A 15 5.17 16.04 2.62
CA LEU A 15 4.53 16.51 1.39
C LEU A 15 5.05 15.80 0.13
N ASP A 16 6.31 15.39 0.12
CA ASP A 16 6.93 14.71 -1.02
C ASP A 16 6.44 13.27 -1.18
N ASN A 17 5.76 12.74 -0.16
CA ASN A 17 5.20 11.39 -0.16
C ASN A 17 3.67 11.36 -0.32
N ILE A 18 3.05 12.47 -0.71
CA ILE A 18 1.62 12.48 -1.05
C ILE A 18 1.37 11.46 -2.15
N ALA A 19 0.37 10.59 -1.94
CA ALA A 19 -0.02 9.52 -2.85
C ALA A 19 1.09 8.49 -3.17
N LEU A 20 2.15 8.41 -2.36
CA LEU A 20 3.15 7.37 -2.49
C LEU A 20 2.50 5.99 -2.38
N MET A 21 2.80 5.13 -3.36
CA MET A 21 2.42 3.72 -3.36
C MET A 21 3.55 2.89 -2.74
N PRO A 22 3.54 2.60 -1.43
CA PRO A 22 4.68 1.99 -0.73
C PRO A 22 4.81 0.49 -0.97
N CYS A 23 3.71 -0.13 -1.36
CA CYS A 23 3.66 -1.53 -1.75
C CYS A 23 3.68 -1.62 -3.28
N ASN A 24 2.78 -2.36 -3.91
CA ASN A 24 2.68 -2.44 -5.35
C ASN A 24 2.19 -1.09 -5.93
N PRO A 25 2.86 -0.49 -6.91
CA PRO A 25 2.35 0.67 -7.62
C PRO A 25 1.23 0.27 -8.60
N ALA A 26 0.20 -0.36 -8.09
CA ALA A 26 -0.93 -0.84 -8.85
C ALA A 26 -2.26 -0.48 -8.19
N VAL A 27 -3.26 -0.19 -9.01
CA VAL A 27 -4.63 0.12 -8.61
C VAL A 27 -5.58 -0.95 -9.12
N GLY A 28 -6.58 -1.32 -8.32
CA GLY A 28 -7.62 -2.27 -8.69
C GLY A 28 -7.27 -3.73 -8.42
N GLY A 29 -7.73 -4.62 -9.29
CA GLY A 29 -7.73 -6.06 -9.07
C GLY A 29 -9.01 -6.56 -8.39
N PRO A 30 -9.12 -7.88 -8.11
CA PRO A 30 -10.32 -8.48 -7.52
C PRO A 30 -10.72 -7.81 -6.22
N ALA A 31 -12.01 -7.54 -6.05
CA ALA A 31 -12.65 -6.85 -4.93
C ALA A 31 -12.18 -5.40 -4.68
N LYS A 32 -11.35 -4.82 -5.55
CA LYS A 32 -10.83 -3.46 -5.42
C LYS A 32 -11.22 -2.55 -6.59
N SER A 33 -11.25 -3.08 -7.81
CA SER A 33 -11.59 -2.28 -9.00
C SER A 33 -12.99 -1.66 -8.95
N CYS A 34 -13.97 -2.37 -8.38
CA CYS A 34 -15.32 -1.84 -8.16
C CYS A 34 -15.30 -0.64 -7.22
N LEU A 35 -14.56 -0.73 -6.09
CA LEU A 35 -14.43 0.37 -5.14
C LEU A 35 -13.77 1.61 -5.76
N VAL A 36 -12.75 1.44 -6.62
CA VAL A 36 -12.13 2.58 -7.33
C VAL A 36 -13.14 3.26 -8.23
N ARG A 37 -13.98 2.50 -8.95
CA ARG A 37 -15.02 3.05 -9.81
C ARG A 37 -16.15 3.71 -9.01
N GLU A 38 -16.52 3.17 -7.87
CA GLU A 38 -17.49 3.79 -6.96
C GLU A 38 -16.96 5.13 -6.41
N ILE A 39 -15.68 5.18 -6.03
CA ILE A 39 -15.01 6.41 -5.59
C ILE A 39 -14.99 7.43 -6.72
N ASP A 40 -14.71 7.03 -7.95
CA ASP A 40 -14.71 7.90 -9.13
C ASP A 40 -16.12 8.47 -9.39
N ALA A 41 -17.16 7.63 -9.35
CA ALA A 41 -18.56 8.05 -9.51
C ALA A 41 -19.01 9.07 -8.43
N LEU A 42 -18.41 9.02 -7.25
CA LEU A 42 -18.63 10.00 -6.18
C LEU A 42 -17.75 11.26 -6.30
N GLY A 43 -17.00 11.41 -7.40
CA GLY A 43 -16.12 12.54 -7.65
C GLY A 43 -14.72 12.41 -7.06
N GLY A 44 -14.30 11.21 -6.63
CA GLY A 44 -12.92 10.93 -6.22
C GLY A 44 -11.96 11.01 -7.41
N VAL A 45 -10.66 11.06 -7.13
CA VAL A 45 -9.64 11.32 -8.17
C VAL A 45 -8.74 10.10 -8.45
N MET A 46 -8.88 9.02 -7.67
CA MET A 46 -8.01 7.85 -7.81
C MET A 46 -8.09 7.23 -9.21
N GLY A 47 -9.30 7.08 -9.77
CA GLY A 47 -9.52 6.58 -11.13
C GLY A 47 -8.85 7.46 -12.18
N ILE A 48 -9.07 8.77 -12.10
CA ILE A 48 -8.51 9.78 -13.02
C ILE A 48 -6.98 9.73 -13.02
N VAL A 49 -6.35 9.74 -11.83
CA VAL A 49 -4.90 9.72 -11.71
C VAL A 49 -4.32 8.39 -12.21
N THR A 50 -4.99 7.28 -11.93
CA THR A 50 -4.60 5.96 -12.42
C THR A 50 -4.61 5.91 -13.94
N ASP A 51 -5.69 6.38 -14.57
CA ASP A 51 -5.85 6.38 -16.03
C ASP A 51 -4.86 7.33 -16.72
N ALA A 52 -4.45 8.40 -16.03
CA ALA A 52 -3.43 9.31 -16.52
C ALA A 52 -2.00 8.81 -16.40
N THR A 53 -1.73 7.85 -15.52
CA THR A 53 -0.35 7.46 -15.14
C THR A 53 -0.06 5.96 -15.25
N TYR A 54 -0.98 5.17 -15.80
CA TYR A 54 -0.75 3.73 -15.96
C TYR A 54 0.42 3.46 -16.92
N ILE A 55 1.14 2.40 -16.64
CA ILE A 55 2.15 1.80 -17.52
C ILE A 55 1.70 0.42 -18.03
N GLN A 56 0.66 -0.16 -17.42
CA GLN A 56 -0.03 -1.34 -17.94
C GLN A 56 -1.48 -1.38 -17.43
N MET A 57 -2.42 -1.73 -18.32
CA MET A 57 -3.82 -2.04 -18.00
C MET A 57 -4.10 -3.49 -18.29
N LYS A 58 -4.76 -4.19 -17.36
CA LYS A 58 -5.11 -5.59 -17.54
C LYS A 58 -6.44 -5.94 -16.86
N THR A 59 -7.30 -6.65 -17.56
CA THR A 59 -8.50 -7.27 -17.02
C THR A 59 -8.16 -8.66 -16.48
N LEU A 60 -8.13 -8.78 -15.17
CA LEU A 60 -7.89 -10.05 -14.49
C LEU A 60 -9.13 -10.95 -14.59
N ASN A 61 -8.93 -12.26 -14.59
CA ASN A 61 -9.98 -13.27 -14.69
C ASN A 61 -10.85 -13.14 -15.96
N SER A 62 -10.29 -12.67 -17.07
CA SER A 62 -11.01 -12.45 -18.35
C SER A 62 -11.64 -13.73 -18.89
N SER A 63 -11.04 -14.90 -18.62
CA SER A 63 -11.57 -16.23 -19.00
C SER A 63 -12.71 -16.73 -18.10
N ARG A 64 -13.06 -15.98 -17.05
CA ARG A 64 -14.13 -16.34 -16.11
C ARG A 64 -15.36 -15.46 -16.33
N GLY A 65 -16.45 -15.76 -15.61
CA GLY A 65 -17.69 -14.97 -15.68
C GLY A 65 -17.50 -13.50 -15.30
N PRO A 66 -18.39 -12.60 -15.80
CA PRO A 66 -18.26 -11.14 -15.60
C PRO A 66 -18.14 -10.71 -14.14
N ALA A 67 -18.77 -11.40 -13.22
CA ALA A 67 -18.79 -11.07 -11.79
C ALA A 67 -17.40 -11.08 -11.11
N VAL A 68 -16.44 -11.82 -11.66
CA VAL A 68 -15.09 -11.93 -11.11
C VAL A 68 -14.03 -11.23 -11.97
N ARG A 69 -14.42 -10.63 -13.11
CA ARG A 69 -13.51 -9.82 -13.92
C ARG A 69 -13.17 -8.55 -13.18
N ALA A 70 -11.89 -8.21 -13.13
CA ALA A 70 -11.41 -7.08 -12.36
C ALA A 70 -10.34 -6.31 -13.12
N LEU A 71 -10.54 -5.02 -13.30
CA LEU A 71 -9.55 -4.14 -13.91
C LEU A 71 -8.39 -3.93 -12.93
N ARG A 72 -7.16 -3.99 -13.45
CA ARG A 72 -5.94 -3.68 -12.72
C ARG A 72 -5.03 -2.81 -13.58
N ALA A 73 -4.57 -1.72 -13.02
CA ALA A 73 -3.53 -0.88 -13.61
C ALA A 73 -2.24 -1.02 -12.83
N GLN A 74 -1.13 -1.21 -13.53
CA GLN A 74 0.20 -0.91 -13.01
C GLN A 74 0.47 0.55 -13.32
N SER A 75 0.78 1.37 -12.31
CA SER A 75 1.01 2.80 -12.47
C SER A 75 2.50 3.13 -12.43
N ASP A 76 2.89 4.19 -13.14
CA ASP A 76 4.17 4.84 -12.88
C ASP A 76 4.09 5.53 -11.51
N LYS A 77 4.84 5.04 -10.55
CA LYS A 77 4.77 5.48 -9.17
C LYS A 77 5.07 6.97 -8.99
N LYS A 78 6.08 7.49 -9.70
CA LYS A 78 6.46 8.89 -9.60
C LYS A 78 5.47 9.80 -10.32
N GLU A 79 5.04 9.42 -11.51
CA GLU A 79 4.01 10.17 -12.24
C GLU A 79 2.70 10.24 -11.44
N TYR A 80 2.28 9.12 -10.80
CA TYR A 80 1.08 9.08 -9.97
C TYR A 80 1.16 10.08 -8.80
N MET A 81 2.29 10.09 -8.09
CA MET A 81 2.52 11.04 -6.99
C MET A 81 2.50 12.49 -7.48
N THR A 82 3.22 12.79 -8.55
CA THR A 82 3.33 14.14 -9.13
C THR A 82 1.96 14.63 -9.61
N PHE A 83 1.22 13.78 -10.31
CA PHE A 83 -0.11 14.14 -10.83
C PHE A 83 -1.11 14.36 -9.68
N MET A 84 -1.11 13.47 -8.68
CA MET A 84 -1.98 13.63 -7.51
C MET A 84 -1.67 14.91 -6.73
N ARG A 85 -0.37 15.18 -6.50
CA ARG A 85 0.06 16.39 -5.82
C ARG A 85 -0.40 17.64 -6.56
N HIS A 86 -0.23 17.67 -7.88
CA HIS A 86 -0.69 18.79 -8.70
C HIS A 86 -2.20 19.01 -8.61
N LEU A 87 -3.00 17.94 -8.65
CA LEU A 87 -4.47 18.04 -8.47
C LEU A 87 -4.85 18.62 -7.11
N ILE A 88 -4.12 18.25 -6.07
CA ILE A 88 -4.36 18.74 -4.71
C ILE A 88 -3.99 20.22 -4.60
N GLU A 89 -2.80 20.61 -5.07
CA GLU A 89 -2.30 21.99 -5.01
C GLU A 89 -3.09 22.95 -5.90
N SER A 90 -3.66 22.47 -6.99
CA SER A 90 -4.52 23.28 -7.89
C SER A 90 -5.90 23.57 -7.31
N ASN A 91 -6.31 22.92 -6.23
CA ASN A 91 -7.62 23.10 -5.64
C ASN A 91 -7.60 24.22 -4.57
N GLN A 92 -8.22 25.36 -4.85
CA GLN A 92 -8.26 26.53 -3.96
C GLN A 92 -8.92 26.26 -2.58
N ASN A 93 -9.67 25.17 -2.44
CA ASN A 93 -10.29 24.78 -1.18
C ASN A 93 -9.41 23.86 -0.33
N ILE A 94 -8.20 23.52 -0.81
CA ILE A 94 -7.25 22.68 -0.07
C ILE A 94 -6.08 23.53 0.41
N SER A 95 -5.81 23.48 1.70
CA SER A 95 -4.55 23.94 2.29
C SER A 95 -3.70 22.73 2.66
N LEU A 96 -2.43 22.73 2.27
CA LEU A 96 -1.47 21.68 2.62
C LEU A 96 -0.69 22.05 3.87
N LYS A 97 -0.45 21.07 4.72
CA LYS A 97 0.41 21.21 5.91
C LYS A 97 1.28 19.97 6.11
N GLN A 98 2.58 20.16 6.19
CA GLN A 98 3.48 19.12 6.69
C GLN A 98 3.56 19.22 8.20
N ALA A 99 2.95 18.26 8.89
CA ALA A 99 2.98 18.14 10.34
C ALA A 99 2.51 16.73 10.75
N MET A 100 2.86 16.32 11.96
CA MET A 100 2.36 15.10 12.57
C MET A 100 1.26 15.47 13.58
N ALA A 101 0.02 15.00 13.33
CA ALA A 101 -1.03 15.09 14.32
C ALA A 101 -0.75 14.11 15.47
N THR A 102 -0.70 14.61 16.68
CA THR A 102 -0.39 13.85 17.90
C THR A 102 -1.56 13.72 18.85
N GLU A 103 -2.53 14.64 18.80
CA GLU A 103 -3.66 14.66 19.71
C GLU A 103 -4.93 15.11 19.00
N LEU A 104 -6.09 14.50 19.36
CA LEU A 104 -7.41 15.00 19.03
C LEU A 104 -7.85 16.02 20.06
N ILE A 105 -8.46 17.11 19.59
CA ILE A 105 -9.17 18.07 20.45
C ILE A 105 -10.62 17.61 20.44
N VAL A 106 -11.12 17.14 21.60
CA VAL A 106 -12.49 16.61 21.77
C VAL A 106 -13.15 17.30 22.95
N GLU A 107 -14.38 17.78 22.75
CA GLU A 107 -15.22 18.38 23.78
C GLU A 107 -16.62 17.79 23.70
N ASN A 108 -17.14 17.29 24.80
CA ASN A 108 -18.48 16.69 24.88
C ASN A 108 -18.72 15.66 23.75
N ASP A 109 -17.82 14.68 23.63
CA ASP A 109 -17.84 13.63 22.60
C ASP A 109 -17.92 14.14 21.15
N THR A 110 -17.47 15.37 20.90
CA THR A 110 -17.43 15.98 19.59
C THR A 110 -16.02 16.46 19.26
N VAL A 111 -15.49 16.07 18.09
CA VAL A 111 -14.18 16.54 17.65
C VAL A 111 -14.23 18.04 17.36
N LYS A 112 -13.19 18.77 17.78
CA LYS A 112 -13.01 20.21 17.51
C LYS A 112 -11.79 20.48 16.66
N GLY A 113 -10.91 19.49 16.48
CA GLY A 113 -9.69 19.64 15.70
C GLY A 113 -8.63 18.63 16.09
N VAL A 114 -7.40 18.98 15.71
CA VAL A 114 -6.19 18.21 16.04
C VAL A 114 -5.09 19.15 16.53
N LYS A 115 -4.16 18.59 17.30
CA LYS A 115 -2.92 19.27 17.72
C LYS A 115 -1.74 18.55 17.07
N ASP A 116 -0.77 19.32 16.60
CA ASP A 116 0.45 18.76 16.01
C ASP A 116 1.56 18.51 17.06
N GLU A 117 2.68 17.97 16.60
CA GLU A 117 3.87 17.63 17.41
C GLU A 117 4.52 18.83 18.09
N PHE A 118 4.21 20.05 17.64
CA PHE A 118 4.73 21.31 18.23
C PHE A 118 3.68 22.02 19.10
N GLY A 119 2.51 21.41 19.31
CA GLY A 119 1.43 21.93 20.12
C GLY A 119 0.53 22.93 19.41
N LEU A 120 0.68 23.13 18.11
CA LEU A 120 -0.19 24.00 17.32
C LEU A 120 -1.54 23.33 17.07
N GLU A 121 -2.61 24.06 17.32
CA GLU A 121 -3.98 23.58 17.19
C GLU A 121 -4.58 23.94 15.82
N TYR A 122 -5.24 22.98 15.20
CA TYR A 122 -5.97 23.16 13.95
C TYR A 122 -7.43 22.80 14.19
N LEU A 123 -8.27 23.82 14.25
CA LEU A 123 -9.69 23.65 14.59
C LEU A 123 -10.51 23.35 13.32
N ALA A 124 -11.37 22.33 13.43
CA ALA A 124 -12.29 21.94 12.39
C ALA A 124 -13.51 21.18 12.99
N PRO A 125 -14.70 21.35 12.43
CA PRO A 125 -15.91 20.63 12.89
C PRO A 125 -15.90 19.15 12.49
N ALA A 126 -15.00 18.74 11.59
CA ALA A 126 -14.84 17.36 11.16
C ALA A 126 -13.35 17.02 10.95
N VAL A 127 -12.95 15.86 11.40
CA VAL A 127 -11.61 15.30 11.21
C VAL A 127 -11.71 13.93 10.55
N ILE A 128 -10.93 13.70 9.51
CA ILE A 128 -10.87 12.43 8.79
C ILE A 128 -9.48 11.83 8.95
N LEU A 129 -9.38 10.69 9.61
CA LEU A 129 -8.14 9.96 9.78
C LEU A 129 -7.88 9.04 8.59
N THR A 130 -6.77 9.26 7.89
CA THR A 130 -6.31 8.46 6.75
C THR A 130 -4.87 8.01 6.97
N THR A 131 -4.60 7.43 8.14
CA THR A 131 -3.28 7.23 8.72
C THR A 131 -2.44 6.13 8.05
N GLY A 132 -3.04 5.34 7.16
CA GLY A 132 -2.34 4.27 6.45
C GLY A 132 -1.69 3.29 7.43
N THR A 133 -0.38 3.10 7.32
CA THR A 133 0.42 2.21 8.18
C THR A 133 1.28 2.97 9.19
N SER A 134 0.98 4.26 9.45
CA SER A 134 1.90 5.14 10.18
C SER A 134 1.69 5.17 11.70
N LEU A 135 0.46 4.87 12.19
CA LEU A 135 0.17 4.93 13.63
C LEU A 135 0.98 3.89 14.40
N GLU A 136 1.88 4.37 15.28
CA GLU A 136 2.82 3.54 16.07
C GLU A 136 3.47 2.45 15.20
N GLY A 137 3.82 2.84 13.96
CA GLY A 137 4.35 1.96 12.94
C GLY A 137 5.72 1.39 13.30
N LYS A 138 5.93 0.09 13.04
CA LYS A 138 7.20 -0.61 13.20
C LYS A 138 7.50 -1.42 11.97
N CYS A 139 8.62 -1.14 11.29
CA CYS A 139 9.08 -1.88 10.13
C CYS A 139 10.11 -2.94 10.55
N TYR A 140 9.88 -4.20 10.20
CA TYR A 140 10.67 -5.36 10.59
C TYR A 140 11.44 -5.95 9.41
N VAL A 141 12.73 -6.23 9.62
CA VAL A 141 13.59 -7.06 8.74
C VAL A 141 14.33 -8.06 9.63
N GLY A 142 14.02 -9.34 9.51
CA GLY A 142 14.42 -10.34 10.50
C GLY A 142 13.83 -9.97 11.87
N LEU A 143 14.59 -10.24 12.92
CA LEU A 143 14.17 -9.96 14.29
C LEU A 143 14.43 -8.49 14.73
N GLN A 144 14.90 -7.64 13.81
CA GLN A 144 15.13 -6.23 14.07
C GLN A 144 13.99 -5.37 13.54
N TYR A 145 13.75 -4.21 14.18
CA TYR A 145 12.77 -3.24 13.70
C TYR A 145 13.24 -1.80 13.88
N VAL A 146 12.62 -0.92 13.11
CA VAL A 146 12.71 0.54 13.27
C VAL A 146 11.31 1.11 13.43
N ASN A 147 11.17 2.17 14.22
CA ASN A 147 9.90 2.90 14.35
C ASN A 147 9.66 3.71 13.09
N ALA A 148 8.80 3.21 12.22
CA ALA A 148 8.51 3.79 10.92
C ALA A 148 7.14 3.32 10.42
N GLY A 149 6.39 4.20 9.78
CA GLY A 149 5.16 3.83 9.08
C GLY A 149 5.44 3.11 7.76
N ARG A 150 6.58 3.44 7.16
CA ARG A 150 7.21 2.83 5.98
C ARG A 150 8.72 2.98 6.13
N MET A 151 9.48 2.06 5.53
CA MET A 151 10.94 2.16 5.57
C MET A 151 11.40 3.52 5.00
N GLY A 152 12.17 4.26 5.80
CA GLY A 152 12.64 5.61 5.48
C GLY A 152 11.68 6.75 5.86
N GLU A 153 10.53 6.46 6.49
CA GLU A 153 9.60 7.48 7.02
C GLU A 153 9.40 7.34 8.53
N ARG A 154 9.12 8.47 9.18
CA ARG A 154 8.79 8.48 10.61
C ARG A 154 7.49 7.70 10.88
N ALA A 155 7.40 7.05 12.03
CA ALA A 155 6.12 6.64 12.58
C ALA A 155 5.32 7.85 13.07
N ALA A 156 3.99 7.81 12.96
CA ALA A 156 3.12 8.77 13.62
C ALA A 156 2.89 8.32 15.06
N THR A 157 3.40 9.08 16.01
CA THR A 157 3.31 8.78 17.45
C THR A 157 2.39 9.76 18.17
N GLY A 158 1.84 9.35 19.31
CA GLY A 158 0.98 10.16 20.16
C GLY A 158 -0.51 10.07 19.80
N LEU A 159 -0.88 10.06 18.51
CA LEU A 159 -2.29 10.04 18.12
C LEU A 159 -2.99 8.75 18.57
N SER A 160 -2.32 7.61 18.59
CA SER A 160 -2.87 6.36 19.14
C SER A 160 -3.24 6.51 20.61
N ALA A 161 -2.39 7.10 21.43
CA ALA A 161 -2.67 7.38 22.83
C ALA A 161 -3.88 8.32 22.99
N SER A 162 -3.99 9.34 22.15
CA SER A 162 -5.13 10.25 22.13
C SER A 162 -6.43 9.56 21.75
N LEU A 163 -6.42 8.65 20.77
CA LEU A 163 -7.58 7.85 20.40
C LEU A 163 -8.05 6.97 21.55
N LEU A 164 -7.14 6.27 22.23
CA LEU A 164 -7.42 5.44 23.40
C LEU A 164 -7.98 6.29 24.56
N LYS A 165 -7.37 7.44 24.88
CA LYS A 165 -7.83 8.38 25.92
C LYS A 165 -9.27 8.83 25.67
N ASN A 166 -9.64 9.04 24.42
CA ASN A 166 -11.02 9.38 24.02
C ASN A 166 -11.93 8.14 23.85
N GLY A 167 -11.46 6.98 24.32
CA GLY A 167 -12.21 5.74 24.47
C GLY A 167 -12.48 4.96 23.18
N LEU A 168 -11.71 5.17 22.15
CA LEU A 168 -11.67 4.27 21.01
C LEU A 168 -10.74 3.08 21.32
N GLU A 169 -11.07 1.93 20.77
CA GLU A 169 -10.19 0.75 20.80
C GLU A 169 -9.28 0.75 19.59
N LEU A 170 -8.07 0.25 19.74
CA LEU A 170 -7.12 0.04 18.65
C LEU A 170 -6.79 -1.44 18.53
N LYS A 171 -6.45 -1.87 17.30
CA LYS A 171 -5.93 -3.19 17.00
C LYS A 171 -4.63 -3.05 16.23
N ARG A 172 -3.68 -3.95 16.50
CA ARG A 172 -2.49 -4.07 15.67
C ARG A 172 -2.84 -4.81 14.38
N LEU A 173 -2.49 -4.21 13.24
CA LEU A 173 -2.53 -4.85 11.92
C LEU A 173 -1.12 -5.01 11.38
N LYS A 174 -0.91 -6.02 10.54
CA LYS A 174 0.37 -6.30 9.89
C LYS A 174 0.18 -6.37 8.38
N THR A 175 1.03 -5.69 7.65
CA THR A 175 1.18 -5.89 6.20
C THR A 175 2.66 -6.03 5.84
N GLY A 176 2.98 -6.21 4.56
CA GLY A 176 4.36 -6.34 4.10
C GLY A 176 4.53 -5.88 2.66
N THR A 177 5.77 -5.64 2.30
CA THR A 177 6.16 -5.31 0.94
C THR A 177 7.35 -6.18 0.53
N PRO A 178 7.44 -6.66 -0.73
CA PRO A 178 8.59 -7.41 -1.20
C PRO A 178 9.80 -6.49 -1.47
N ALA A 179 10.93 -7.11 -1.75
CA ALA A 179 12.12 -6.41 -2.17
C ALA A 179 11.92 -5.66 -3.49
N ARG A 180 12.72 -4.61 -3.69
CA ARG A 180 12.94 -3.98 -5.00
C ARG A 180 14.30 -4.40 -5.52
N VAL A 181 14.33 -4.75 -6.78
CA VAL A 181 15.52 -5.27 -7.44
C VAL A 181 15.85 -4.46 -8.68
N ASP A 182 17.12 -4.51 -9.11
CA ASP A 182 17.61 -3.81 -10.29
C ASP A 182 17.30 -4.59 -11.56
N SER A 183 16.50 -4.02 -12.45
CA SER A 183 16.10 -4.63 -13.73
C SER A 183 17.27 -5.04 -14.62
N ARG A 184 18.41 -4.38 -14.51
CA ARG A 184 19.64 -4.65 -15.30
C ARG A 184 20.30 -5.98 -14.90
N THR A 185 19.92 -6.55 -13.76
CA THR A 185 20.47 -7.80 -13.22
C THR A 185 19.52 -8.99 -13.39
N ILE A 186 18.43 -8.80 -14.13
CA ILE A 186 17.39 -9.80 -14.36
C ILE A 186 17.57 -10.44 -15.73
N ASP A 187 17.52 -11.77 -15.78
CA ASP A 187 17.46 -12.53 -17.03
C ASP A 187 16.01 -12.79 -17.42
N TYR A 188 15.42 -11.88 -18.18
CA TYR A 188 14.03 -11.97 -18.63
C TYR A 188 13.77 -13.14 -19.59
N SER A 189 14.80 -13.73 -20.21
CA SER A 189 14.66 -14.87 -21.13
C SER A 189 14.12 -16.13 -20.44
N LYS A 190 14.29 -16.22 -19.11
CA LYS A 190 13.80 -17.33 -18.26
C LYS A 190 12.39 -17.10 -17.72
N MET A 191 11.71 -16.04 -18.14
CA MET A 191 10.42 -15.64 -17.61
C MET A 191 9.34 -15.60 -18.70
N THR A 192 8.09 -15.75 -18.29
CA THR A 192 6.96 -15.62 -19.21
C THR A 192 6.49 -14.18 -19.25
N ILE A 193 6.51 -13.55 -20.44
CA ILE A 193 6.02 -12.20 -20.65
C ILE A 193 4.51 -12.10 -20.32
N GLN A 194 4.13 -11.03 -19.64
CA GLN A 194 2.75 -10.71 -19.26
C GLN A 194 2.40 -9.32 -19.83
N PRO A 195 1.90 -9.23 -21.06
CA PRO A 195 1.51 -7.97 -21.66
C PRO A 195 0.24 -7.40 -21.02
N GLY A 196 0.00 -6.10 -21.19
CA GLY A 196 -1.29 -5.49 -20.95
C GLY A 196 -2.34 -5.94 -21.97
N ASP A 197 -3.58 -5.51 -21.76
CA ASP A 197 -4.66 -5.77 -22.70
C ASP A 197 -4.56 -4.84 -23.92
N ASP A 198 -4.86 -5.35 -25.11
CA ASP A 198 -4.96 -4.54 -26.33
C ASP A 198 -6.21 -3.65 -26.30
N GLU A 199 -7.33 -4.19 -25.83
CA GLU A 199 -8.57 -3.45 -25.59
C GLU A 199 -8.51 -2.75 -24.24
N LEU A 200 -8.22 -1.43 -24.24
CA LEU A 200 -8.08 -0.65 -23.02
C LEU A 200 -9.43 -0.42 -22.34
N ARG A 201 -9.47 -0.66 -21.05
CA ARG A 201 -10.55 -0.31 -20.13
C ARG A 201 -9.98 0.59 -19.04
N PHE A 202 -10.78 1.57 -18.63
CA PHE A 202 -10.35 2.61 -17.73
C PHE A 202 -11.15 2.60 -16.43
N PHE A 203 -10.56 3.16 -15.36
CA PHE A 203 -11.23 3.27 -14.06
C PHE A 203 -12.20 4.43 -14.01
N SER A 204 -11.80 5.59 -14.56
CA SER A 204 -12.60 6.80 -14.50
C SER A 204 -13.74 6.81 -15.52
N PHE A 205 -14.83 7.47 -15.19
CA PHE A 205 -15.94 7.79 -16.10
C PHE A 205 -15.68 9.06 -16.92
N GLU A 206 -14.60 9.79 -16.64
CA GLU A 206 -14.23 10.99 -17.42
C GLU A 206 -13.96 10.63 -18.89
N PRO A 207 -14.40 11.45 -19.86
CA PRO A 207 -14.35 11.10 -21.28
C PRO A 207 -12.93 11.14 -21.88
N ASN A 208 -12.08 12.05 -21.41
CA ASN A 208 -10.75 12.30 -21.99
C ASN A 208 -9.68 11.49 -21.27
N ARG A 209 -9.40 10.28 -21.77
CA ARG A 209 -8.41 9.37 -21.18
C ARG A 209 -7.25 9.17 -22.13
N PRO A 210 -6.00 9.35 -21.68
CA PRO A 210 -4.85 9.17 -22.55
C PRO A 210 -4.63 7.69 -22.88
N VAL A 211 -4.42 7.39 -24.14
CA VAL A 211 -3.86 6.10 -24.54
C VAL A 211 -2.34 6.18 -24.40
N ARG A 212 -1.78 5.29 -23.58
CA ARG A 212 -0.36 5.32 -23.23
C ARG A 212 0.34 4.07 -23.76
N LYS A 213 1.65 4.17 -24.01
CA LYS A 213 2.49 3.00 -24.26
C LYS A 213 2.48 2.10 -23.03
N GLN A 214 2.22 0.81 -23.25
CA GLN A 214 2.24 -0.18 -22.19
C GLN A 214 3.60 -0.88 -22.08
N TYR A 215 3.96 -1.24 -20.86
CA TYR A 215 5.17 -1.99 -20.51
C TYR A 215 4.76 -3.35 -19.95
N PRO A 216 5.38 -4.46 -20.40
CA PRO A 216 5.02 -5.78 -19.90
C PRO A 216 5.53 -5.99 -18.48
N CYS A 217 4.79 -6.80 -17.71
CA CYS A 217 5.31 -7.49 -16.54
C CYS A 217 5.83 -8.87 -16.96
N TYR A 218 6.53 -9.55 -16.06
CA TYR A 218 7.04 -10.90 -16.32
C TYR A 218 6.65 -11.83 -15.19
N LEU A 219 6.46 -13.09 -15.52
CA LEU A 219 6.10 -14.13 -14.57
C LEU A 219 7.24 -15.13 -14.42
N THR A 220 7.67 -15.34 -13.18
CA THR A 220 8.50 -16.44 -12.74
C THR A 220 7.82 -17.21 -11.61
N ARG A 221 8.50 -18.18 -11.00
CA ARG A 221 7.93 -19.03 -9.96
C ARG A 221 8.96 -19.35 -8.89
N THR A 222 8.47 -19.62 -7.67
CA THR A 222 9.31 -20.22 -6.64
C THR A 222 9.71 -21.65 -7.04
N THR A 223 10.85 -22.09 -6.53
CA THR A 223 11.38 -23.44 -6.72
C THR A 223 11.35 -24.21 -5.40
N GLU A 224 11.62 -25.51 -5.45
CA GLU A 224 11.80 -26.32 -4.24
C GLU A 224 12.91 -25.76 -3.34
N LYS A 225 14.04 -25.35 -3.94
CA LYS A 225 15.14 -24.67 -3.24
C LYS A 225 14.67 -23.39 -2.53
N THR A 226 13.80 -22.60 -3.17
CA THR A 226 13.21 -21.41 -2.54
C THR A 226 12.43 -21.79 -1.28
N HIS A 227 11.60 -22.83 -1.38
CA HIS A 227 10.79 -23.31 -0.25
C HIS A 227 11.65 -23.87 0.87
N GLU A 228 12.73 -24.57 0.55
CA GLU A 228 13.70 -25.08 1.53
C GLU A 228 14.39 -23.95 2.29
N ILE A 229 14.91 -22.94 1.58
CA ILE A 229 15.50 -21.74 2.21
C ILE A 229 14.53 -21.09 3.18
N ILE A 230 13.26 -20.91 2.76
CA ILE A 230 12.23 -20.30 3.62
C ILE A 230 12.00 -21.16 4.87
N LYS A 231 11.77 -22.46 4.70
CA LYS A 231 11.49 -23.39 5.83
C LYS A 231 12.62 -23.40 6.85
N ASN A 232 13.86 -23.40 6.39
CA ASN A 232 15.05 -23.43 7.24
C ASN A 232 15.34 -22.12 7.99
N ASN A 233 14.56 -21.04 7.71
CA ASN A 233 14.76 -19.74 8.33
C ASN A 233 13.45 -19.17 8.95
N LEU A 234 12.41 -20.00 9.14
CA LEU A 234 11.14 -19.54 9.71
C LEU A 234 11.30 -18.95 11.12
N ASP A 235 12.21 -19.51 11.93
CA ASP A 235 12.55 -19.02 13.26
C ASP A 235 13.10 -17.59 13.27
N LYS A 236 13.62 -17.11 12.14
CA LYS A 236 14.12 -15.73 11.95
C LYS A 236 13.07 -14.78 11.42
N SER A 237 11.87 -15.25 11.16
CA SER A 237 10.72 -14.40 10.78
C SER A 237 10.10 -13.77 12.03
N PRO A 238 9.92 -12.44 12.08
CA PRO A 238 9.35 -11.77 13.25
C PRO A 238 7.91 -12.20 13.55
N LEU A 239 7.17 -12.69 12.55
CA LEU A 239 5.83 -13.25 12.73
C LEU A 239 5.89 -14.61 13.43
N TYR A 240 6.77 -15.51 12.97
CA TYR A 240 6.91 -16.86 13.53
C TYR A 240 7.68 -16.86 14.87
N ALA A 241 8.53 -15.86 15.08
CA ALA A 241 9.20 -15.62 16.36
C ALA A 241 8.32 -14.92 17.42
N GLY A 242 7.06 -14.58 17.09
CA GLY A 242 6.13 -13.95 18.03
C GLY A 242 6.40 -12.48 18.34
N LEU A 243 7.21 -11.77 17.53
CA LEU A 243 7.48 -10.33 17.69
C LEU A 243 6.39 -9.46 17.08
N ILE A 244 5.73 -9.95 16.04
CA ILE A 244 4.58 -9.31 15.40
C ILE A 244 3.32 -9.95 15.96
N HIS A 245 2.47 -9.14 16.58
CA HIS A 245 1.16 -9.54 17.11
C HIS A 245 0.02 -9.15 16.18
N GLY A 246 0.26 -8.28 15.23
CA GLY A 246 -0.72 -7.77 14.27
C GLY A 246 -1.25 -8.85 13.33
N ILE A 247 -2.55 -8.82 13.08
CA ILE A 247 -3.20 -9.73 12.14
C ILE A 247 -3.00 -9.19 10.71
N GLY A 248 -2.53 -10.04 9.81
CA GLY A 248 -2.41 -9.70 8.39
C GLY A 248 -3.79 -9.63 7.71
N PRO A 249 -4.05 -8.64 6.84
CA PRO A 249 -5.25 -8.63 6.02
C PRO A 249 -5.30 -9.84 5.08
N ARG A 250 -6.50 -10.34 4.79
CA ARG A 250 -6.76 -11.60 4.07
C ARG A 250 -5.98 -11.77 2.76
N TYR A 251 -5.73 -10.68 2.05
CA TYR A 251 -5.13 -10.71 0.70
C TYR A 251 -3.65 -10.31 0.65
N CYS A 252 -2.96 -10.26 1.80
CA CYS A 252 -1.54 -9.93 1.87
C CYS A 252 -0.73 -10.97 2.67
N PRO A 253 -0.77 -12.27 2.28
CA PRO A 253 0.08 -13.28 2.89
C PRO A 253 1.54 -13.03 2.50
N SER A 254 2.46 -13.23 3.44
CA SER A 254 3.89 -13.28 3.12
C SER A 254 4.20 -14.54 2.30
N ILE A 255 5.39 -14.62 1.71
CA ILE A 255 5.80 -15.83 1.00
C ILE A 255 5.97 -16.99 1.98
N GLU A 256 6.42 -16.73 3.22
CA GLU A 256 6.49 -17.72 4.28
C GLU A 256 5.10 -18.30 4.58
N ASP A 257 4.08 -17.45 4.71
CA ASP A 257 2.70 -17.89 4.91
C ASP A 257 2.21 -18.80 3.77
N LYS A 258 2.57 -18.47 2.52
CA LYS A 258 2.20 -19.29 1.36
C LYS A 258 2.88 -20.65 1.39
N VAL A 259 4.18 -20.70 1.67
CA VAL A 259 4.95 -21.95 1.71
C VAL A 259 4.50 -22.86 2.84
N VAL A 260 4.11 -22.31 3.99
CA VAL A 260 3.62 -23.09 5.13
C VAL A 260 2.17 -23.53 4.95
N ARG A 261 1.27 -22.60 4.64
CA ARG A 261 -0.17 -22.89 4.56
C ARG A 261 -0.59 -23.68 3.31
N PHE A 262 0.16 -23.53 2.22
CA PHE A 262 -0.09 -24.21 0.95
C PHE A 262 1.09 -25.10 0.56
N ALA A 263 1.58 -25.87 1.53
CA ALA A 263 2.75 -26.76 1.36
C ALA A 263 2.57 -27.81 0.25
N HIS A 264 1.32 -28.12 -0.14
CA HIS A 264 1.00 -29.02 -1.24
C HIS A 264 1.26 -28.38 -2.63
N ASN A 265 1.41 -27.05 -2.70
CA ASN A 265 1.75 -26.38 -3.95
C ASN A 265 3.26 -26.42 -4.18
N PRO A 266 3.73 -27.02 -5.28
CA PRO A 266 5.16 -27.14 -5.55
C PRO A 266 5.80 -25.80 -5.90
N SER A 267 5.01 -24.80 -6.30
CA SER A 267 5.49 -23.46 -6.65
C SER A 267 4.42 -22.37 -6.49
N HIS A 268 4.88 -21.14 -6.30
CA HIS A 268 4.03 -19.95 -6.26
C HIS A 268 4.41 -18.98 -7.38
N HIS A 269 3.42 -18.28 -7.95
CA HIS A 269 3.63 -17.25 -8.95
C HIS A 269 4.30 -16.02 -8.34
N ILE A 270 5.31 -15.52 -9.05
CA ILE A 270 6.04 -14.30 -8.73
C ILE A 270 6.02 -13.41 -9.97
N PHE A 271 5.50 -12.19 -9.85
CA PHE A 271 5.48 -11.24 -10.94
C PHE A 271 6.59 -10.21 -10.76
N ILE A 272 7.26 -9.91 -11.83
CA ILE A 272 8.34 -8.93 -11.95
C ILE A 272 7.72 -7.71 -12.61
N GLU A 273 7.48 -6.67 -11.82
CA GLU A 273 6.66 -5.51 -12.20
C GLU A 273 7.48 -4.22 -12.13
N PRO A 274 7.55 -3.42 -13.21
CA PRO A 274 8.26 -2.14 -13.16
C PRO A 274 7.53 -1.16 -12.23
N GLU A 275 8.29 -0.39 -11.43
CA GLU A 275 7.74 0.68 -10.58
C GLU A 275 7.53 2.01 -11.35
N GLY A 276 7.97 2.09 -12.59
CA GLY A 276 7.81 3.24 -13.48
C GLY A 276 8.51 3.01 -14.83
N LYS A 277 8.26 3.89 -15.76
CA LYS A 277 8.85 3.82 -17.12
C LYS A 277 10.32 4.25 -17.18
N ASP A 278 10.72 5.16 -16.27
CA ASP A 278 12.04 5.79 -16.26
C ASP A 278 12.86 5.37 -15.02
N THR A 279 12.68 4.13 -14.56
CA THR A 279 13.43 3.58 -13.42
C THR A 279 13.84 2.14 -13.67
N TYR A 280 14.98 1.74 -13.10
CA TYR A 280 15.43 0.34 -13.07
C TYR A 280 14.86 -0.42 -11.87
N GLU A 281 14.04 0.22 -11.03
CA GLU A 281 13.44 -0.38 -9.84
C GLU A 281 12.27 -1.30 -10.20
N ILE A 282 12.41 -2.57 -9.86
CA ILE A 282 11.42 -3.62 -10.12
C ILE A 282 10.83 -4.12 -8.80
N TYR A 283 9.53 -4.20 -8.75
CA TYR A 283 8.75 -4.77 -7.65
C TYR A 283 8.57 -6.28 -7.85
N VAL A 284 8.90 -7.09 -6.83
CA VAL A 284 8.81 -8.55 -6.89
C VAL A 284 7.48 -9.01 -6.30
N GLN A 285 6.39 -8.85 -7.06
CA GLN A 285 5.03 -9.12 -6.61
C GLN A 285 4.82 -10.58 -6.24
N GLY A 286 4.23 -10.80 -5.05
CA GLY A 286 3.95 -12.13 -4.52
C GLY A 286 5.05 -12.69 -3.61
N PHE A 287 6.16 -11.94 -3.43
CA PHE A 287 7.33 -12.35 -2.67
C PHE A 287 7.57 -11.48 -1.41
N SER A 288 6.48 -10.94 -0.82
CA SER A 288 6.58 -10.21 0.45
C SER A 288 7.15 -11.10 1.54
N THR A 289 8.15 -10.60 2.25
CA THR A 289 8.81 -11.31 3.35
C THR A 289 9.32 -10.31 4.39
N SER A 290 9.56 -10.80 5.58
CA SER A 290 10.27 -10.06 6.63
C SER A 290 11.48 -10.84 7.16
N LEU A 291 11.91 -11.88 6.47
CA LEU A 291 13.14 -12.60 6.79
C LEU A 291 14.38 -11.68 6.72
N PRO A 292 15.48 -12.05 7.38
CA PRO A 292 16.71 -11.25 7.35
C PRO A 292 17.20 -10.96 5.94
N ALA A 293 17.84 -9.80 5.73
CA ALA A 293 18.24 -9.34 4.39
C ALA A 293 19.13 -10.34 3.64
N HIS A 294 20.06 -11.03 4.33
CA HIS A 294 20.90 -12.05 3.69
C HIS A 294 20.07 -13.25 3.20
N VAL A 295 19.06 -13.68 3.97
CA VAL A 295 18.13 -14.75 3.55
C VAL A 295 17.31 -14.32 2.33
N GLN A 296 16.87 -13.05 2.29
CA GLN A 296 16.15 -12.50 1.13
C GLN A 296 17.00 -12.58 -0.14
N VAL A 297 18.32 -12.34 -0.06
CA VAL A 297 19.24 -12.49 -1.19
C VAL A 297 19.26 -13.95 -1.70
N GLU A 298 19.40 -14.91 -0.79
CA GLU A 298 19.42 -16.34 -1.12
C GLU A 298 18.09 -16.79 -1.75
N MET A 299 16.97 -16.36 -1.17
CA MET A 299 15.63 -16.65 -1.67
C MET A 299 15.42 -16.10 -3.09
N LEU A 300 15.77 -14.83 -3.32
CA LEU A 300 15.61 -14.20 -4.63
C LEU A 300 16.49 -14.86 -5.69
N LYS A 301 17.74 -15.18 -5.35
CA LYS A 301 18.67 -15.87 -6.27
C LYS A 301 18.26 -17.31 -6.60
N SER A 302 17.34 -17.89 -5.84
CA SER A 302 16.78 -19.22 -6.13
C SER A 302 15.63 -19.20 -7.14
N LEU A 303 15.18 -18.00 -7.57
CA LEU A 303 14.10 -17.85 -8.58
C LEU A 303 14.69 -17.83 -9.98
N PRO A 304 14.09 -18.53 -10.96
CA PRO A 304 14.53 -18.49 -12.35
C PRO A 304 14.54 -17.06 -12.91
N GLY A 305 15.68 -16.65 -13.47
CA GLY A 305 15.91 -15.31 -14.00
C GLY A 305 16.39 -14.28 -12.98
N LEU A 306 16.50 -14.64 -11.69
CA LEU A 306 16.99 -13.76 -10.64
C LEU A 306 18.30 -14.24 -10.01
N GLU A 307 19.01 -15.18 -10.63
CA GLU A 307 20.22 -15.81 -10.07
C GLU A 307 21.32 -14.80 -9.75
N ASN A 308 21.39 -13.71 -10.55
CA ASN A 308 22.37 -12.62 -10.41
C ASN A 308 21.77 -11.32 -9.87
N VAL A 309 20.56 -11.39 -9.30
CA VAL A 309 19.80 -10.21 -8.92
C VAL A 309 20.51 -9.36 -7.85
N HIS A 310 20.45 -8.04 -8.05
CA HIS A 310 20.84 -7.03 -7.07
C HIS A 310 19.61 -6.45 -6.39
N ILE A 311 19.59 -6.45 -5.04
CA ILE A 311 18.51 -5.86 -4.25
C ILE A 311 18.78 -4.38 -4.03
N ILE A 312 17.89 -3.51 -4.49
CA ILE A 312 17.94 -2.06 -4.26
C ILE A 312 17.36 -1.73 -2.87
N LYS A 313 16.22 -2.36 -2.52
CA LYS A 313 15.54 -2.18 -1.23
C LYS A 313 15.12 -3.54 -0.69
N PRO A 314 15.43 -3.87 0.56
CA PRO A 314 14.96 -5.12 1.15
C PRO A 314 13.44 -5.13 1.32
N ALA A 315 12.87 -6.32 1.35
CA ALA A 315 11.51 -6.55 1.80
C ALA A 315 11.41 -6.29 3.31
N TYR A 316 10.22 -5.91 3.77
CA TYR A 316 9.95 -5.72 5.21
C TYR A 316 8.47 -5.96 5.52
N ALA A 317 8.19 -6.29 6.77
CA ALA A 317 6.84 -6.19 7.31
C ALA A 317 6.67 -4.88 8.06
N VAL A 318 5.45 -4.34 8.07
CA VAL A 318 5.07 -3.22 8.93
C VAL A 318 3.90 -3.62 9.81
N GLU A 319 4.00 -3.32 11.10
CA GLU A 319 2.94 -3.47 12.09
C GLU A 319 2.53 -2.08 12.58
N TYR A 320 1.23 -1.82 12.69
CA TYR A 320 0.69 -0.50 12.99
C TYR A 320 -0.67 -0.58 13.68
N ASP A 321 -1.07 0.52 14.34
CA ASP A 321 -2.38 0.63 14.95
C ASP A 321 -3.46 0.99 13.94
N ALA A 322 -4.66 0.45 14.16
CA ALA A 322 -5.84 0.75 13.37
C ALA A 322 -7.10 0.77 14.24
N VAL A 323 -8.04 1.63 13.91
CA VAL A 323 -9.37 1.64 14.51
C VAL A 323 -10.21 0.51 13.92
N PRO A 324 -10.74 -0.43 14.72
CA PRO A 324 -11.62 -1.49 14.25
C PRO A 324 -12.89 -0.95 13.58
N ALA A 325 -13.25 -1.51 12.42
CA ALA A 325 -14.40 -1.07 11.63
C ALA A 325 -15.74 -1.14 12.40
N LEU A 326 -15.86 -2.04 13.38
CA LEU A 326 -17.06 -2.15 14.22
C LEU A 326 -17.36 -0.90 15.08
N GLN A 327 -16.36 -0.04 15.28
CA GLN A 327 -16.54 1.24 15.97
C GLN A 327 -17.05 2.36 15.06
N LEU A 328 -17.18 2.09 13.75
CA LEU A 328 -17.64 3.05 12.77
C LEU A 328 -19.12 2.83 12.43
N SER A 329 -19.80 3.92 12.11
CA SER A 329 -21.12 3.91 11.48
C SER A 329 -21.00 3.66 9.97
N HIS A 330 -22.12 3.53 9.26
CA HIS A 330 -22.13 3.39 7.80
C HIS A 330 -21.55 4.59 7.05
N SER A 331 -21.51 5.78 7.67
CA SER A 331 -20.86 6.97 7.14
C SER A 331 -19.35 7.02 7.40
N LEU A 332 -18.76 5.98 8.00
CA LEU A 332 -17.38 5.90 8.49
C LEU A 332 -17.07 6.87 9.65
N MET A 333 -18.07 7.56 10.20
CA MET A 333 -17.93 8.32 11.42
C MET A 333 -17.80 7.37 12.61
N THR A 334 -16.95 7.67 13.58
CA THR A 334 -16.87 6.90 14.81
C THR A 334 -18.18 7.00 15.57
N LYS A 335 -18.60 5.89 16.20
CA LYS A 335 -19.84 5.85 17.00
C LYS A 335 -19.73 6.65 18.30
N LYS A 336 -18.50 6.86 18.78
CA LYS A 336 -18.20 7.49 20.06
C LYS A 336 -17.92 8.99 19.96
N ILE A 337 -17.23 9.43 18.91
CA ILE A 337 -16.83 10.83 18.75
C ILE A 337 -17.49 11.38 17.50
N LYS A 338 -18.43 12.30 17.70
CA LYS A 338 -19.12 12.99 16.60
C LYS A 338 -18.13 13.85 15.79
N GLY A 339 -18.25 13.80 14.46
CA GLY A 339 -17.40 14.54 13.54
C GLY A 339 -16.04 13.90 13.29
N LEU A 340 -15.67 12.80 13.97
CA LEU A 340 -14.46 12.04 13.70
C LEU A 340 -14.75 10.88 12.75
N PHE A 341 -14.05 10.82 11.62
CA PHE A 341 -14.18 9.79 10.60
C PHE A 341 -12.87 9.02 10.44
N CYS A 342 -12.96 7.74 10.09
CA CYS A 342 -11.82 6.89 9.79
C CYS A 342 -12.01 6.24 8.41
N ALA A 343 -11.01 6.36 7.56
CA ALA A 343 -10.99 5.74 6.23
C ALA A 343 -10.12 4.47 6.22
#